data_a03dcf474487424d5e5e3673eeac3f05
#
_entry.id   a03dcf474487424d5e5e3673eeac3f05
#
_cell.length_a   1.000
_cell.length_b   1.000
_cell.length_c   1.000
_cell.angle_alpha   90.00
_cell.angle_beta   90.00
_cell.angle_gamma   90.00
#
_symmetry.space_group_name_H-M   'P 1'
#
loop_
_entity.id
_entity.type
_entity.pdbx_description
1 polymer ?
#
loop_
_entity_poly.entity_id
_entity_poly.type
_entity_poly.pdbx_seq_one_letter_code
_entity_poly.pdbx_strand_id
1 'polypeptide(L)'
;MLAMGGDQVEEAVADAVAVLRRVADRDWSVKAGRLDWSCRRSAEHIASDCIAYAGQLAGLPSDRYVPFEISMDECESPEDVLQVVEATGTLLAAAVRAAPREARAFHPYPFRSANREGFAAMGVTEVLAHTHDIAEGLGIPYEPPAALCEAVLTRIFPHVRPAPGADHWRTLLWATGRGDLPGRAPLTDWRWNNNLVVPSDRLTLQGVTPAAAADLRTGGTGGFEWTQDGPFEGTRDAAGMVTKAYEAGVHRPEFGLFVLVRREDGRAVGGMGFHGAPDEDGRAEVGYDLVESARGNGYAAEALRTLSAWALSRDDVTSLFATVDRVNAPSQSVLSRAGFTRVSEAGGEGEDGEQYAYELRG
;
A
#
# COMPACT_ATOMS: atom_id res chain seq x y z
N MET A 1 -9.63 -11.33 3.17
CA MET A 1 -9.00 -10.02 3.42
C MET A 1 -10.02 -8.94 3.07
N LEU A 2 -10.35 -8.07 4.00
CA LEU A 2 -11.28 -6.96 3.74
C LEU A 2 -10.63 -5.99 2.76
N ALA A 3 -11.36 -5.55 1.73
CA ALA A 3 -10.88 -4.49 0.86
C ALA A 3 -10.93 -3.16 1.62
N MET A 4 -9.85 -2.39 1.63
CA MET A 4 -9.83 -1.07 2.24
C MET A 4 -10.51 -0.05 1.34
N GLY A 5 -11.54 0.62 1.83
CA GLY A 5 -12.34 1.55 1.05
C GLY A 5 -13.18 2.51 1.92
N GLY A 6 -14.13 3.22 1.30
CA GLY A 6 -14.99 4.16 1.99
C GLY A 6 -15.87 3.52 3.08
N ASP A 7 -16.27 2.27 2.91
CA ASP A 7 -17.09 1.57 3.90
C ASP A 7 -16.33 1.32 5.20
N GLN A 8 -15.02 1.01 5.12
CA GLN A 8 -14.15 0.85 6.28
C GLN A 8 -13.88 2.19 6.99
N VAL A 9 -13.82 3.29 6.25
CA VAL A 9 -13.73 4.63 6.85
C VAL A 9 -14.99 4.95 7.65
N GLU A 10 -16.18 4.73 7.08
CA GLU A 10 -17.46 4.94 7.78
C GLU A 10 -17.61 4.05 9.00
N GLU A 11 -17.26 2.76 8.89
CA GLU A 11 -17.28 1.82 10.01
C GLU A 11 -16.38 2.27 11.16
N ALA A 12 -15.14 2.68 10.87
CA ALA A 12 -14.18 3.16 11.87
C ALA A 12 -14.68 4.42 12.58
N VAL A 13 -15.18 5.40 11.81
CA VAL A 13 -15.70 6.65 12.36
C VAL A 13 -16.96 6.40 13.21
N ALA A 14 -17.88 5.57 12.75
CA ALA A 14 -19.09 5.23 13.50
C ALA A 14 -18.76 4.53 14.82
N ASP A 15 -17.83 3.57 14.82
CA ASP A 15 -17.34 2.87 16.01
C ASP A 15 -16.69 3.85 17.01
N ALA A 16 -15.76 4.68 16.55
CA ALA A 16 -15.07 5.69 17.35
C ALA A 16 -16.04 6.66 18.01
N VAL A 17 -16.94 7.25 17.23
CA VAL A 17 -17.92 8.22 17.71
C VAL A 17 -18.91 7.57 18.69
N ALA A 18 -19.37 6.35 18.44
CA ALA A 18 -20.24 5.63 19.35
C ALA A 18 -19.59 5.38 20.72
N VAL A 19 -18.28 5.13 20.76
CA VAL A 19 -17.54 4.95 22.03
C VAL A 19 -17.31 6.28 22.72
N LEU A 20 -16.81 7.30 22.01
CA LEU A 20 -16.43 8.58 22.58
C LEU A 20 -17.66 9.42 23.03
N ARG A 21 -18.79 9.29 22.36
CA ARG A 21 -20.06 9.95 22.73
C ARG A 21 -20.54 9.59 24.12
N ARG A 22 -20.21 8.39 24.64
CA ARG A 22 -20.56 7.96 25.99
C ARG A 22 -19.88 8.78 27.10
N VAL A 23 -18.85 9.51 26.75
CA VAL A 23 -18.01 10.30 27.66
C VAL A 23 -17.88 11.75 27.19
N ALA A 24 -18.78 12.22 26.32
CA ALA A 24 -18.79 13.60 25.81
C ALA A 24 -19.08 14.64 26.91
N ASP A 25 -19.62 14.22 28.05
CA ASP A 25 -19.88 15.02 29.23
C ASP A 25 -18.62 15.20 30.16
N ARG A 26 -17.53 14.47 29.85
CA ARG A 26 -16.29 14.56 30.64
C ARG A 26 -15.43 15.75 30.19
N ASP A 27 -14.40 16.03 30.98
CA ASP A 27 -13.40 17.03 30.67
C ASP A 27 -12.40 16.51 29.62
N TRP A 28 -12.49 17.00 28.38
CA TRP A 28 -11.61 16.63 27.27
C TRP A 28 -10.33 17.48 27.19
N SER A 29 -10.11 18.37 28.17
CA SER A 29 -8.82 19.09 28.32
C SER A 29 -7.72 18.18 28.88
N VAL A 30 -8.07 17.03 29.43
CA VAL A 30 -7.11 16.02 29.93
C VAL A 30 -6.24 15.47 28.83
N LYS A 31 -5.05 15.00 29.20
CA LYS A 31 -4.08 14.41 28.27
C LYS A 31 -4.61 13.13 27.64
N ALA A 32 -4.46 12.97 26.32
CA ALA A 32 -4.85 11.80 25.57
C ALA A 32 -3.75 10.72 25.67
N GLY A 33 -3.94 9.73 26.52
CA GLY A 33 -2.99 8.62 26.68
C GLY A 33 -1.54 9.07 26.84
N ARG A 34 -0.69 8.57 25.95
CA ARG A 34 0.76 8.88 25.95
C ARG A 34 1.12 10.16 25.18
N LEU A 35 0.18 10.80 24.50
CA LEU A 35 0.41 11.99 23.71
C LEU A 35 0.60 13.22 24.59
N ASP A 36 1.26 14.25 24.07
CA ASP A 36 1.31 15.58 24.71
C ASP A 36 0.09 16.46 24.37
N TRP A 37 -0.89 15.89 23.69
CA TRP A 37 -2.13 16.53 23.31
C TRP A 37 -3.25 16.24 24.30
N SER A 38 -4.24 17.14 24.37
CA SER A 38 -5.50 16.85 25.06
C SER A 38 -6.38 15.90 24.25
N CYS A 39 -7.35 15.28 24.91
CA CYS A 39 -8.36 14.46 24.25
C CYS A 39 -9.10 15.26 23.16
N ARG A 40 -9.44 16.52 23.44
CA ARG A 40 -10.04 17.43 22.45
C ARG A 40 -9.13 17.61 21.25
N ARG A 41 -7.85 17.94 21.45
CA ARG A 41 -6.89 18.15 20.36
C ARG A 41 -6.70 16.89 19.52
N SER A 42 -6.74 15.72 20.12
CA SER A 42 -6.65 14.44 19.40
C SER A 42 -7.89 14.17 18.54
N ALA A 43 -9.10 14.55 18.99
CA ALA A 43 -10.30 14.46 18.18
C ALA A 43 -10.32 15.46 17.02
N GLU A 44 -9.86 16.68 17.25
CA GLU A 44 -9.66 17.70 16.20
C GLU A 44 -8.65 17.22 15.14
N HIS A 45 -7.63 16.50 15.55
CA HIS A 45 -6.64 15.91 14.63
C HIS A 45 -7.26 14.82 13.76
N ILE A 46 -8.09 13.94 14.32
CA ILE A 46 -8.86 12.96 13.51
C ILE A 46 -9.63 13.67 12.39
N ALA A 47 -10.37 14.71 12.74
CA ALA A 47 -11.16 15.47 11.76
C ALA A 47 -10.28 16.15 10.71
N SER A 48 -9.14 16.71 11.14
CA SER A 48 -8.17 17.37 10.26
C SER A 48 -7.54 16.40 9.27
N ASP A 49 -7.18 15.19 9.69
CA ASP A 49 -6.61 14.19 8.80
C ASP A 49 -7.65 13.62 7.83
N CYS A 50 -8.87 13.37 8.30
CA CYS A 50 -9.96 12.93 7.41
C CYS A 50 -10.20 13.93 6.28
N ILE A 51 -10.28 15.24 6.58
CA ILE A 51 -10.52 16.24 5.54
C ILE A 51 -9.28 16.48 4.67
N ALA A 52 -8.07 16.41 5.24
CA ALA A 52 -6.83 16.52 4.47
C ALA A 52 -6.72 15.38 3.45
N TYR A 53 -6.99 14.14 3.84
CA TYR A 53 -6.98 12.98 2.94
C TYR A 53 -8.09 13.04 1.89
N ALA A 54 -9.28 13.51 2.26
CA ALA A 54 -10.35 13.78 1.30
C ALA A 54 -9.93 14.84 0.27
N GLY A 55 -9.29 15.92 0.73
CA GLY A 55 -8.74 16.98 -0.13
C GLY A 55 -7.67 16.48 -1.09
N GLN A 56 -6.78 15.59 -0.62
CA GLN A 56 -5.78 14.96 -1.48
C GLN A 56 -6.43 14.16 -2.61
N LEU A 57 -7.44 13.37 -2.31
CA LEU A 57 -8.16 12.58 -3.32
C LEU A 57 -9.00 13.43 -4.26
N ALA A 58 -9.53 14.55 -3.80
CA ALA A 58 -10.31 15.46 -4.63
C ALA A 58 -9.44 16.35 -5.53
N GLY A 59 -8.29 16.80 -5.02
CA GLY A 59 -7.40 17.74 -5.73
C GLY A 59 -6.27 17.06 -6.49
N LEU A 60 -5.94 15.82 -6.19
CA LEU A 60 -4.87 15.01 -6.78
C LEU A 60 -3.50 15.74 -6.89
N PRO A 61 -3.04 16.48 -5.88
CA PRO A 61 -1.75 17.15 -5.94
C PRO A 61 -0.60 16.12 -5.95
N SER A 62 0.47 16.42 -6.67
CA SER A 62 1.60 15.50 -6.87
C SER A 62 2.79 15.73 -5.94
N ASP A 63 2.90 16.89 -5.29
CA ASP A 63 4.12 17.34 -4.62
C ASP A 63 3.93 17.84 -3.17
N ARG A 64 2.69 18.16 -2.76
CA ARG A 64 2.37 18.69 -1.44
C ARG A 64 0.91 18.40 -1.05
N TYR A 65 0.58 18.64 0.22
CA TYR A 65 -0.82 18.64 0.66
C TYR A 65 -1.56 19.85 0.09
N VAL A 66 -2.86 19.67 -0.17
CA VAL A 66 -3.76 20.80 -0.44
C VAL A 66 -3.71 21.75 0.77
N PRO A 67 -3.44 23.06 0.57
CA PRO A 67 -3.15 23.97 1.68
C PRO A 67 -4.43 24.51 2.32
N PHE A 68 -5.18 23.67 3.01
CA PHE A 68 -6.28 24.08 3.88
C PHE A 68 -6.22 23.34 5.22
N GLU A 69 -6.76 23.93 6.24
CA GLU A 69 -6.88 23.38 7.58
C GLU A 69 -8.30 23.58 8.10
N ILE A 70 -8.74 22.69 9.00
CA ILE A 70 -9.95 22.91 9.79
C ILE A 70 -9.56 23.69 11.04
N SER A 71 -10.32 24.71 11.35
CA SER A 71 -10.29 25.40 12.65
C SER A 71 -11.64 25.24 13.32
N MET A 72 -11.64 24.83 14.58
CA MET A 72 -12.82 24.72 15.41
C MET A 72 -12.78 25.80 16.50
N ASP A 73 -13.94 26.36 16.85
CA ASP A 73 -14.03 27.33 17.90
C ASP A 73 -13.75 26.70 19.27
N GLU A 74 -13.01 27.42 20.15
CA GLU A 74 -12.59 26.91 21.47
C GLU A 74 -13.75 26.58 22.39
N CYS A 75 -14.93 27.21 22.17
CA CYS A 75 -16.11 27.05 23.02
C CYS A 75 -16.99 25.86 22.67
N GLU A 76 -16.68 25.12 21.59
CA GLU A 76 -17.47 23.95 21.17
C GLU A 76 -17.36 22.79 22.17
N SER A 77 -18.46 22.10 22.37
CA SER A 77 -18.51 20.93 23.25
C SER A 77 -17.80 19.73 22.61
N PRO A 78 -17.42 18.69 23.37
CA PRO A 78 -16.94 17.44 22.81
C PRO A 78 -17.92 16.81 21.81
N GLU A 79 -19.23 16.97 22.00
CA GLU A 79 -20.25 16.48 21.06
C GLU A 79 -20.16 17.21 19.71
N ASP A 80 -19.92 18.51 19.71
CA ASP A 80 -19.73 19.29 18.47
C ASP A 80 -18.46 18.85 17.74
N VAL A 81 -17.38 18.57 18.45
CA VAL A 81 -16.14 18.03 17.88
C VAL A 81 -16.39 16.65 17.25
N LEU A 82 -17.13 15.78 17.93
CA LEU A 82 -17.51 14.46 17.37
C LEU A 82 -18.37 14.59 16.11
N GLN A 83 -19.25 15.59 16.05
CA GLN A 83 -20.03 15.86 14.85
C GLN A 83 -19.13 16.26 13.68
N VAL A 84 -18.06 17.02 13.92
CA VAL A 84 -17.07 17.36 12.89
C VAL A 84 -16.28 16.11 12.45
N VAL A 85 -15.92 15.23 13.36
CA VAL A 85 -15.29 13.93 13.04
C VAL A 85 -16.21 13.09 12.13
N GLU A 86 -17.50 13.00 12.46
CA GLU A 86 -18.49 12.29 11.61
C GLU A 86 -18.57 12.91 10.20
N ALA A 87 -18.66 14.23 10.12
CA ALA A 87 -18.77 14.95 8.86
C ALA A 87 -17.52 14.74 7.98
N THR A 88 -16.33 14.92 8.55
CA THR A 88 -15.06 14.80 7.81
C THR A 88 -14.75 13.35 7.43
N GLY A 89 -15.10 12.40 8.29
CA GLY A 89 -15.03 10.97 7.97
C GLY A 89 -15.94 10.59 6.80
N THR A 90 -17.18 11.12 6.77
CA THR A 90 -18.10 10.94 5.65
C THR A 90 -17.55 11.56 4.36
N LEU A 91 -16.92 12.73 4.43
CA LEU A 91 -16.28 13.36 3.27
C LEU A 91 -15.09 12.53 2.77
N LEU A 92 -14.27 11.97 3.66
CA LEU A 92 -13.19 11.05 3.26
C LEU A 92 -13.75 9.80 2.59
N ALA A 93 -14.76 9.17 3.17
CA ALA A 93 -15.39 7.98 2.59
C ALA A 93 -15.97 8.24 1.20
N ALA A 94 -16.63 9.40 1.02
CA ALA A 94 -17.14 9.83 -0.28
C ALA A 94 -16.01 10.07 -1.29
N ALA A 95 -14.93 10.75 -0.88
CA ALA A 95 -13.77 11.00 -1.73
C ALA A 95 -13.08 9.68 -2.16
N VAL A 96 -12.94 8.72 -1.25
CA VAL A 96 -12.39 7.37 -1.53
C VAL A 96 -13.25 6.63 -2.57
N ARG A 97 -14.59 6.69 -2.45
CA ARG A 97 -15.49 6.03 -3.41
C ARG A 97 -15.47 6.71 -4.77
N ALA A 98 -15.40 8.03 -4.82
CA ALA A 98 -15.42 8.82 -6.04
C ALA A 98 -14.08 8.82 -6.79
N ALA A 99 -12.97 8.68 -6.10
CA ALA A 99 -11.64 8.71 -6.71
C ALA A 99 -11.46 7.56 -7.72
N PRO A 100 -10.95 7.82 -8.94
CA PRO A 100 -10.58 6.78 -9.89
C PRO A 100 -9.62 5.75 -9.28
N ARG A 101 -9.64 4.52 -9.77
CA ARG A 101 -8.76 3.44 -9.25
C ARG A 101 -7.28 3.75 -9.43
N GLU A 102 -6.94 4.39 -10.53
CA GLU A 102 -5.59 4.81 -10.92
C GLU A 102 -5.15 6.09 -10.22
N ALA A 103 -6.07 6.84 -9.62
CA ALA A 103 -5.76 8.11 -8.98
C ALA A 103 -4.74 7.96 -7.85
N ARG A 104 -3.75 8.85 -7.86
CA ARG A 104 -2.75 8.98 -6.82
C ARG A 104 -2.59 10.45 -6.46
N ALA A 105 -2.40 10.71 -5.18
CA ALA A 105 -2.12 12.03 -4.68
C ALA A 105 -0.91 12.00 -3.75
N PHE A 106 -0.32 13.16 -3.52
CA PHE A 106 0.85 13.29 -2.67
C PHE A 106 0.56 12.82 -1.23
N HIS A 107 1.50 12.03 -0.71
CA HIS A 107 1.68 11.73 0.70
C HIS A 107 3.18 11.57 0.97
N PRO A 108 3.77 12.20 2.02
CA PRO A 108 5.23 12.28 2.15
C PRO A 108 5.94 10.93 2.28
N TYR A 109 5.31 9.93 2.87
CA TYR A 109 5.95 8.66 3.20
C TYR A 109 5.21 7.42 2.67
N PRO A 110 5.96 6.36 2.34
CA PRO A 110 7.40 6.34 2.01
C PRO A 110 7.64 6.75 0.57
N PHE A 111 6.62 6.75 -0.27
CA PHE A 111 6.71 6.78 -1.72
C PHE A 111 6.21 8.08 -2.35
N ARG A 112 6.07 9.12 -1.56
CA ARG A 112 5.59 10.45 -1.96
C ARG A 112 4.22 10.44 -2.66
N SER A 113 3.52 9.31 -2.64
CA SER A 113 2.15 9.23 -3.13
C SER A 113 1.40 8.05 -2.50
N ALA A 114 0.08 8.19 -2.42
CA ALA A 114 -0.84 7.15 -2.04
C ALA A 114 -2.02 7.09 -3.02
N ASN A 115 -2.59 5.90 -3.18
CA ASN A 115 -3.86 5.72 -3.88
C ASN A 115 -5.05 5.83 -2.90
N ARG A 116 -6.27 5.75 -3.41
CA ARG A 116 -7.48 5.90 -2.60
C ARG A 116 -7.58 4.88 -1.46
N GLU A 117 -7.16 3.63 -1.68
CA GLU A 117 -7.12 2.58 -0.64
C GLU A 117 -6.07 2.89 0.43
N GLY A 118 -4.97 3.55 0.06
CA GLY A 118 -3.95 4.05 0.98
C GLY A 118 -4.48 5.17 1.87
N PHE A 119 -5.13 6.17 1.29
CA PHE A 119 -5.76 7.26 2.06
C PHE A 119 -6.88 6.75 2.97
N ALA A 120 -7.69 5.79 2.52
CA ALA A 120 -8.68 5.13 3.38
C ALA A 120 -8.01 4.42 4.57
N ALA A 121 -6.94 3.67 4.34
CA ALA A 121 -6.23 2.94 5.40
C ALA A 121 -5.55 3.88 6.40
N MET A 122 -4.95 4.98 5.93
CA MET A 122 -4.41 6.02 6.82
C MET A 122 -5.51 6.66 7.65
N GLY A 123 -6.61 7.09 7.02
CA GLY A 123 -7.75 7.66 7.73
C GLY A 123 -8.33 6.72 8.79
N VAL A 124 -8.53 5.45 8.46
CA VAL A 124 -8.97 4.43 9.44
C VAL A 124 -7.96 4.34 10.59
N THR A 125 -6.66 4.35 10.29
CA THR A 125 -5.64 4.26 11.36
C THR A 125 -5.64 5.47 12.27
N GLU A 126 -5.76 6.70 11.73
CA GLU A 126 -5.86 7.93 12.53
C GLU A 126 -7.08 7.87 13.45
N VAL A 127 -8.24 7.45 12.90
CA VAL A 127 -9.46 7.29 13.70
C VAL A 127 -9.24 6.29 14.84
N LEU A 128 -8.77 5.07 14.56
CA LEU A 128 -8.62 4.01 15.56
C LEU A 128 -7.57 4.37 16.61
N ALA A 129 -6.40 4.86 16.17
CA ALA A 129 -5.28 5.14 17.04
C ALA A 129 -5.56 6.33 17.99
N HIS A 130 -6.13 7.41 17.48
CA HIS A 130 -6.46 8.57 18.32
C HIS A 130 -7.72 8.36 19.16
N THR A 131 -8.66 7.53 18.72
CA THR A 131 -9.75 7.06 19.60
C THR A 131 -9.20 6.29 20.81
N HIS A 132 -8.18 5.45 20.59
CA HIS A 132 -7.48 4.78 21.69
C HIS A 132 -6.82 5.78 22.64
N ASP A 133 -6.07 6.74 22.11
CA ASP A 133 -5.41 7.75 22.92
C ASP A 133 -6.42 8.54 23.77
N ILE A 134 -7.56 8.94 23.19
CA ILE A 134 -8.65 9.64 23.90
C ILE A 134 -9.29 8.72 24.94
N ALA A 135 -9.59 7.47 24.60
CA ALA A 135 -10.19 6.51 25.50
C ALA A 135 -9.30 6.23 26.72
N GLU A 136 -7.98 6.09 26.50
CA GLU A 136 -6.99 5.93 27.57
C GLU A 136 -6.97 7.19 28.48
N GLY A 137 -6.95 8.38 27.89
CA GLY A 137 -6.98 9.65 28.64
C GLY A 137 -8.25 9.85 29.46
N LEU A 138 -9.39 9.40 28.94
CA LEU A 138 -10.69 9.47 29.62
C LEU A 138 -10.99 8.24 30.51
N GLY A 139 -10.09 7.26 30.58
CA GLY A 139 -10.20 6.10 31.45
C GLY A 139 -11.34 5.15 31.06
N ILE A 140 -11.58 4.95 29.76
CA ILE A 140 -12.55 4.00 29.22
C ILE A 140 -11.87 2.95 28.35
N PRO A 141 -12.39 1.70 28.30
CA PRO A 141 -11.87 0.69 27.36
C PRO A 141 -12.23 1.04 25.92
N TYR A 142 -11.33 0.72 24.99
CA TYR A 142 -11.57 0.77 23.56
C TYR A 142 -10.94 -0.44 22.86
N GLU A 143 -11.75 -1.13 22.09
CA GLU A 143 -11.34 -2.27 21.27
C GLU A 143 -12.12 -2.19 19.94
N PRO A 144 -11.49 -1.80 18.84
CA PRO A 144 -12.15 -1.66 17.55
C PRO A 144 -12.40 -3.02 16.89
N PRO A 145 -13.23 -3.08 15.84
CA PRO A 145 -13.45 -4.29 15.07
C PRO A 145 -12.14 -4.90 14.54
N ALA A 146 -11.89 -6.18 14.87
CA ALA A 146 -10.65 -6.86 14.51
C ALA A 146 -10.39 -6.87 12.99
N ALA A 147 -11.45 -6.91 12.18
CA ALA A 147 -11.38 -6.88 10.73
C ALA A 147 -10.81 -5.55 10.19
N LEU A 148 -11.12 -4.41 10.83
CA LEU A 148 -10.52 -3.11 10.48
C LEU A 148 -9.02 -3.11 10.79
N CYS A 149 -8.62 -3.62 11.95
CA CYS A 149 -7.21 -3.71 12.33
C CYS A 149 -6.41 -4.59 11.36
N GLU A 150 -6.96 -5.75 10.97
CA GLU A 150 -6.36 -6.63 9.97
C GLU A 150 -6.21 -5.93 8.62
N ALA A 151 -7.25 -5.24 8.16
CA ALA A 151 -7.24 -4.52 6.89
C ALA A 151 -6.18 -3.39 6.87
N VAL A 152 -6.06 -2.63 7.95
CA VAL A 152 -5.02 -1.60 8.12
C VAL A 152 -3.63 -2.22 8.11
N LEU A 153 -3.39 -3.25 8.93
CA LEU A 153 -2.07 -3.89 9.03
C LEU A 153 -1.61 -4.43 7.68
N THR A 154 -2.48 -5.11 6.97
CA THR A 154 -2.13 -5.68 5.65
C THR A 154 -1.93 -4.61 4.59
N ARG A 155 -2.62 -3.47 4.69
CA ARG A 155 -2.59 -2.43 3.65
C ARG A 155 -1.45 -1.43 3.80
N ILE A 156 -1.14 -0.97 5.00
CA ILE A 156 -0.15 0.10 5.23
C ILE A 156 0.95 -0.25 6.24
N PHE A 157 0.87 -1.43 6.87
CA PHE A 157 1.95 -2.00 7.68
C PHE A 157 2.35 -3.41 7.21
N PRO A 158 2.55 -3.66 5.89
CA PRO A 158 2.82 -5.00 5.36
C PRO A 158 4.15 -5.59 5.85
N HIS A 159 5.04 -4.76 6.37
CA HIS A 159 6.29 -5.16 7.02
C HIS A 159 6.08 -5.66 8.46
N VAL A 160 4.91 -5.43 9.05
CA VAL A 160 4.57 -5.87 10.40
C VAL A 160 3.94 -7.26 10.32
N ARG A 161 4.69 -8.28 10.75
CA ARG A 161 4.13 -9.63 10.89
C ARG A 161 3.41 -9.73 12.23
N PRO A 162 2.15 -10.19 12.26
CA PRO A 162 1.48 -10.52 13.51
C PRO A 162 2.33 -11.49 14.32
N ALA A 163 2.48 -11.25 15.63
CA ALA A 163 3.12 -12.23 16.51
C ALA A 163 2.18 -13.43 16.69
N PRO A 164 2.70 -14.68 16.80
CA PRO A 164 1.87 -15.83 17.06
C PRO A 164 0.98 -15.63 18.29
N GLY A 165 -0.35 -15.76 18.12
CA GLY A 165 -1.31 -15.57 19.19
C GLY A 165 -1.61 -14.13 19.62
N ALA A 166 -1.02 -13.13 18.96
CA ALA A 166 -1.40 -11.74 19.15
C ALA A 166 -2.63 -11.40 18.30
N ASP A 167 -3.56 -10.63 18.89
CA ASP A 167 -4.66 -10.08 18.14
C ASP A 167 -4.19 -8.90 17.22
N HIS A 168 -5.00 -8.57 16.23
CA HIS A 168 -4.69 -7.52 15.27
C HIS A 168 -4.64 -6.13 15.93
N TRP A 169 -5.48 -5.89 16.93
CA TRP A 169 -5.51 -4.62 17.62
C TRP A 169 -4.22 -4.34 18.40
N ARG A 170 -3.76 -5.29 19.21
CA ARG A 170 -2.47 -5.16 19.91
C ARG A 170 -1.30 -5.02 18.94
N THR A 171 -1.36 -5.74 17.81
CA THR A 171 -0.35 -5.60 16.76
C THR A 171 -0.36 -4.19 16.17
N LEU A 172 -1.53 -3.62 15.91
CA LEU A 172 -1.67 -2.26 15.38
C LEU A 172 -1.20 -1.19 16.39
N LEU A 173 -1.54 -1.34 17.66
CA LEU A 173 -1.05 -0.45 18.72
C LEU A 173 0.48 -0.47 18.80
N TRP A 174 1.09 -1.65 18.72
CA TRP A 174 2.55 -1.76 18.67
C TRP A 174 3.12 -1.13 17.41
N ALA A 175 2.52 -1.38 16.24
CA ALA A 175 2.96 -0.85 14.94
C ALA A 175 2.89 0.68 14.86
N THR A 176 2.03 1.30 15.69
CA THR A 176 1.88 2.76 15.80
C THR A 176 2.53 3.35 17.06
N GLY A 177 3.38 2.57 17.75
CA GLY A 177 4.12 3.03 18.92
C GLY A 177 3.27 3.25 20.18
N ARG A 178 2.03 2.73 20.22
CA ARG A 178 1.06 2.93 21.30
C ARG A 178 0.94 1.78 22.28
N GLY A 179 1.50 0.62 21.95
CA GLY A 179 1.39 -0.57 22.78
C GLY A 179 2.64 -1.43 22.77
N ASP A 180 2.66 -2.41 23.67
CA ASP A 180 3.73 -3.40 23.76
C ASP A 180 3.25 -4.72 23.14
N LEU A 181 4.15 -5.40 22.44
CA LEU A 181 3.91 -6.70 21.85
C LEU A 181 4.92 -7.71 22.39
N PRO A 182 4.49 -8.84 22.97
CA PRO A 182 5.41 -9.83 23.54
C PRO A 182 6.49 -10.28 22.55
N GLY A 183 7.73 -10.27 23.00
CA GLY A 183 8.88 -10.67 22.18
C GLY A 183 9.34 -9.66 21.14
N ARG A 184 8.82 -8.43 21.15
CA ARG A 184 9.24 -7.33 20.28
C ARG A 184 9.68 -6.11 21.08
N ALA A 185 10.72 -5.43 20.61
CA ALA A 185 11.11 -4.14 21.15
C ALA A 185 10.03 -3.10 20.86
N PRO A 186 9.83 -2.09 21.75
CA PRO A 186 8.95 -0.96 21.45
C PRO A 186 9.33 -0.30 20.15
N LEU A 187 8.33 0.08 19.34
CA LEU A 187 8.54 0.76 18.08
C LEU A 187 8.45 2.28 18.30
N THR A 188 9.55 2.99 18.14
CA THR A 188 9.65 4.44 18.38
C THR A 188 9.67 5.27 17.10
N ASP A 189 9.93 4.64 15.95
CA ASP A 189 9.98 5.27 14.62
C ASP A 189 9.13 4.45 13.65
N TRP A 190 7.81 4.62 13.72
CA TRP A 190 6.86 3.94 12.85
C TRP A 190 6.51 4.80 11.64
N ARG A 191 6.16 4.17 10.52
CA ARG A 191 5.82 4.85 9.26
C ARG A 191 4.74 4.11 8.50
N TRP A 192 3.95 4.88 7.78
CA TRP A 192 3.05 4.33 6.76
C TRP A 192 3.84 3.63 5.66
N ASN A 193 3.27 2.56 5.15
CA ASN A 193 3.84 1.84 4.01
C ASN A 193 2.77 1.72 2.92
N ASN A 194 2.63 2.78 2.12
CA ASN A 194 1.67 2.84 1.03
C ASN A 194 2.18 2.06 -0.18
N ASN A 195 1.76 0.79 -0.31
CA ASN A 195 2.06 -0.02 -1.48
C ASN A 195 1.24 0.42 -2.69
N LEU A 196 1.86 0.32 -3.87
CA LEU A 196 1.12 0.35 -5.11
C LEU A 196 0.46 -1.02 -5.32
N VAL A 197 -0.84 -1.02 -5.60
CA VAL A 197 -1.60 -2.23 -5.95
C VAL A 197 -2.27 -1.99 -7.30
N VAL A 198 -1.95 -2.81 -8.29
CA VAL A 198 -2.57 -2.77 -9.62
C VAL A 198 -3.49 -3.98 -9.76
N PRO A 199 -4.81 -3.80 -9.79
CA PRO A 199 -5.75 -4.92 -9.88
C PRO A 199 -5.92 -5.41 -11.32
N SER A 200 -6.07 -6.73 -11.50
CA SER A 200 -6.55 -7.36 -12.72
C SER A 200 -7.80 -8.20 -12.44
N ASP A 201 -8.28 -8.95 -13.42
CA ASP A 201 -9.48 -9.77 -13.26
C ASP A 201 -9.30 -10.85 -12.17
N ARG A 202 -8.21 -11.60 -12.23
CA ARG A 202 -7.94 -12.74 -11.33
C ARG A 202 -6.81 -12.50 -10.35
N LEU A 203 -6.01 -11.43 -10.54
CA LEU A 203 -4.84 -11.12 -9.74
C LEU A 203 -4.92 -9.72 -9.14
N THR A 204 -4.14 -9.52 -8.08
CA THR A 204 -3.66 -8.20 -7.67
C THR A 204 -2.14 -8.20 -7.76
N LEU A 205 -1.58 -7.20 -8.43
CA LEU A 205 -0.14 -6.97 -8.49
C LEU A 205 0.20 -6.04 -7.33
N GLN A 206 0.83 -6.58 -6.31
CA GLN A 206 1.12 -5.85 -5.07
C GLN A 206 2.57 -5.42 -5.04
N GLY A 207 2.83 -4.11 -5.09
CA GLY A 207 4.18 -3.54 -5.01
C GLY A 207 4.91 -3.98 -3.75
N VAL A 208 6.16 -4.40 -3.90
CA VAL A 208 7.00 -4.89 -2.82
C VAL A 208 7.75 -3.73 -2.18
N THR A 209 7.66 -3.64 -0.84
CA THR A 209 8.41 -2.63 -0.10
C THR A 209 9.88 -3.01 0.03
N PRO A 210 10.79 -2.07 0.28
CA PRO A 210 12.19 -2.39 0.53
C PRO A 210 12.39 -3.42 1.67
N ALA A 211 11.58 -3.33 2.73
CA ALA A 211 11.65 -4.29 3.84
C ALA A 211 11.19 -5.69 3.42
N ALA A 212 10.07 -5.79 2.67
CA ALA A 212 9.59 -7.05 2.12
C ALA A 212 10.57 -7.63 1.09
N ALA A 213 11.20 -6.79 0.28
CA ALA A 213 12.25 -7.19 -0.67
C ALA A 213 13.47 -7.77 0.03
N ALA A 214 13.94 -7.14 1.11
CA ALA A 214 15.04 -7.64 1.91
C ALA A 214 14.73 -9.02 2.52
N ASP A 215 13.51 -9.23 2.99
CA ASP A 215 13.05 -10.52 3.51
C ASP A 215 12.99 -11.60 2.42
N LEU A 216 12.40 -11.28 1.24
CA LEU A 216 12.35 -12.18 0.08
C LEU A 216 13.74 -12.61 -0.37
N ARG A 217 14.66 -11.65 -0.51
CA ARG A 217 16.06 -11.91 -0.91
C ARG A 217 16.77 -12.90 0.01
N THR A 218 16.48 -12.85 1.30
CA THR A 218 17.12 -13.70 2.31
C THR A 218 16.39 -15.01 2.59
N GLY A 219 15.41 -15.37 1.75
CA GLY A 219 14.69 -16.64 1.84
C GLY A 219 13.36 -16.57 2.59
N GLY A 220 12.94 -15.37 3.02
CA GLY A 220 11.63 -15.16 3.62
C GLY A 220 10.50 -15.10 2.59
N THR A 221 9.31 -14.73 3.05
CA THR A 221 8.08 -14.68 2.24
C THR A 221 7.69 -13.26 1.79
N GLY A 222 8.39 -12.22 2.26
CA GLY A 222 8.02 -10.83 2.03
C GLY A 222 6.70 -10.41 2.70
N GLY A 223 6.17 -11.24 3.61
CA GLY A 223 4.85 -11.07 4.22
C GLY A 223 3.69 -11.61 3.37
N PHE A 224 3.97 -12.29 2.26
CA PHE A 224 2.96 -12.91 1.40
C PHE A 224 2.71 -14.37 1.77
N GLU A 225 1.50 -14.84 1.52
CA GLU A 225 1.16 -16.26 1.57
C GLU A 225 1.40 -16.88 0.20
N TRP A 226 2.49 -17.60 0.06
CA TRP A 226 2.85 -18.26 -1.20
C TRP A 226 2.13 -19.59 -1.38
N THR A 227 2.00 -20.01 -2.63
CA THR A 227 1.79 -21.43 -2.94
C THR A 227 2.97 -22.26 -2.45
N GLN A 228 2.80 -23.57 -2.33
CA GLN A 228 3.78 -24.47 -1.69
C GLN A 228 5.19 -24.39 -2.32
N ASP A 229 5.27 -24.05 -3.62
CA ASP A 229 6.49 -23.96 -4.41
C ASP A 229 7.04 -22.53 -4.57
N GLY A 230 6.54 -21.56 -3.80
CA GLY A 230 6.97 -20.15 -3.84
C GLY A 230 7.69 -19.67 -2.58
N PRO A 231 8.34 -18.50 -2.66
CA PRO A 231 8.64 -17.70 -3.85
C PRO A 231 9.71 -18.33 -4.75
N PHE A 232 9.60 -18.13 -6.06
CA PHE A 232 10.55 -18.63 -7.05
C PHE A 232 11.85 -17.80 -7.05
N GLU A 233 12.91 -18.35 -7.67
CA GLU A 233 14.24 -17.74 -7.67
C GLU A 233 14.25 -16.35 -8.32
N GLY A 234 13.63 -16.18 -9.49
CA GLY A 234 13.56 -14.88 -10.17
C GLY A 234 12.88 -13.78 -9.36
N THR A 235 11.84 -14.12 -8.58
CA THR A 235 11.23 -13.17 -7.61
C THR A 235 12.24 -12.74 -6.53
N ARG A 236 13.09 -13.65 -6.04
CA ARG A 236 14.13 -13.36 -5.04
C ARG A 236 15.23 -12.47 -5.62
N ASP A 237 15.63 -12.71 -6.88
CA ASP A 237 16.62 -11.91 -7.60
C ASP A 237 16.10 -10.49 -7.83
N ALA A 238 14.86 -10.35 -8.30
CA ALA A 238 14.19 -9.05 -8.46
C ALA A 238 14.08 -8.31 -7.12
N ALA A 239 13.80 -9.01 -6.02
CA ALA A 239 13.80 -8.42 -4.68
C ALA A 239 15.21 -7.91 -4.28
N GLY A 240 16.28 -8.59 -4.71
CA GLY A 240 17.65 -8.13 -4.57
C GLY A 240 17.91 -6.81 -5.31
N MET A 241 17.34 -6.63 -6.51
CA MET A 241 17.44 -5.38 -7.27
C MET A 241 16.74 -4.22 -6.54
N VAL A 242 15.53 -4.46 -6.03
CA VAL A 242 14.79 -3.47 -5.21
C VAL A 242 15.60 -3.03 -3.99
N THR A 243 16.22 -3.99 -3.29
CA THR A 243 17.04 -3.69 -2.10
C THR A 243 18.24 -2.82 -2.46
N LYS A 244 18.96 -3.17 -3.54
CA LYS A 244 20.12 -2.39 -4.02
C LYS A 244 19.72 -0.97 -4.44
N ALA A 245 18.62 -0.82 -5.18
CA ALA A 245 18.13 0.48 -5.61
C ALA A 245 17.70 1.35 -4.42
N TYR A 246 17.09 0.74 -3.39
CA TYR A 246 16.73 1.45 -2.17
C TYR A 246 17.96 1.92 -1.38
N GLU A 247 18.95 1.05 -1.19
CA GLU A 247 20.22 1.38 -0.53
C GLU A 247 20.98 2.49 -1.27
N ALA A 248 20.90 2.51 -2.60
CA ALA A 248 21.48 3.56 -3.45
C ALA A 248 20.66 4.86 -3.51
N GLY A 249 19.46 4.91 -2.90
CA GLY A 249 18.58 6.07 -2.91
C GLY A 249 17.91 6.38 -4.26
N VAL A 250 17.91 5.42 -5.20
CA VAL A 250 17.34 5.56 -6.56
C VAL A 250 16.06 4.73 -6.75
N HIS A 251 15.58 4.08 -5.71
CA HIS A 251 14.39 3.25 -5.80
C HIS A 251 13.14 4.09 -6.09
N ARG A 252 12.46 3.72 -7.17
CA ARG A 252 11.11 4.20 -7.50
C ARG A 252 10.13 3.04 -7.39
N PRO A 253 9.23 3.06 -6.39
CA PRO A 253 8.33 1.93 -6.10
C PRO A 253 7.43 1.54 -7.26
N GLU A 254 7.08 2.51 -8.09
CA GLU A 254 6.26 2.30 -9.30
C GLU A 254 6.98 1.41 -10.32
N PHE A 255 8.31 1.42 -10.28
CA PHE A 255 9.20 0.67 -11.18
C PHE A 255 10.02 -0.37 -10.42
N GLY A 256 9.47 -0.92 -9.35
CA GLY A 256 10.03 -2.01 -8.59
C GLY A 256 9.37 -3.36 -8.90
N LEU A 257 9.49 -4.27 -7.94
CA LEU A 257 8.88 -5.60 -7.95
C LEU A 257 7.43 -5.55 -7.46
N PHE A 258 6.57 -6.30 -8.11
CA PHE A 258 5.20 -6.63 -7.69
C PHE A 258 5.08 -8.13 -7.48
N VAL A 259 4.47 -8.54 -6.39
CA VAL A 259 4.05 -9.93 -6.18
C VAL A 259 2.65 -10.12 -6.77
N LEU A 260 2.49 -11.18 -7.53
CA LEU A 260 1.24 -11.58 -8.17
C LEU A 260 0.42 -12.41 -7.18
N VAL A 261 -0.66 -11.84 -6.66
CA VAL A 261 -1.53 -12.49 -5.68
C VAL A 261 -2.86 -12.85 -6.32
N ARG A 262 -3.24 -14.12 -6.26
CA ARG A 262 -4.55 -14.58 -6.75
C ARG A 262 -5.67 -14.03 -5.88
N ARG A 263 -6.71 -13.53 -6.52
CA ARG A 263 -7.86 -12.96 -5.81
C ARG A 263 -8.78 -14.02 -5.20
N GLU A 264 -8.75 -15.22 -5.75
CA GLU A 264 -9.62 -16.32 -5.33
C GLU A 264 -9.25 -16.88 -3.94
N ASP A 265 -7.95 -16.93 -3.61
CA ASP A 265 -7.46 -17.55 -2.38
C ASP A 265 -6.40 -16.73 -1.63
N GLY A 266 -6.04 -15.54 -2.15
CA GLY A 266 -5.04 -14.68 -1.55
C GLY A 266 -3.59 -15.17 -1.66
N ARG A 267 -3.32 -16.26 -2.41
CA ARG A 267 -1.97 -16.82 -2.50
C ARG A 267 -1.13 -16.15 -3.58
N ALA A 268 0.12 -15.92 -3.24
CA ALA A 268 1.13 -15.42 -4.14
C ALA A 268 1.61 -16.53 -5.09
N VAL A 269 1.70 -16.22 -6.39
CA VAL A 269 1.98 -17.17 -7.46
C VAL A 269 3.17 -16.78 -8.34
N GLY A 270 3.81 -15.64 -8.09
CA GLY A 270 4.97 -15.20 -8.85
C GLY A 270 5.32 -13.75 -8.58
N GLY A 271 6.33 -13.27 -9.28
CA GLY A 271 6.79 -11.90 -9.30
C GLY A 271 6.75 -11.31 -10.71
N MET A 272 6.56 -10.00 -10.79
CA MET A 272 6.63 -9.21 -12.01
C MET A 272 7.06 -7.79 -11.67
N GLY A 273 7.83 -7.14 -12.52
CA GLY A 273 8.21 -5.77 -12.25
C GLY A 273 9.12 -5.19 -13.29
N PHE A 274 9.75 -4.10 -12.92
CA PHE A 274 10.68 -3.38 -13.78
C PHE A 274 12.11 -3.52 -13.24
N HIS A 275 13.09 -3.53 -14.15
CA HIS A 275 14.51 -3.58 -13.78
C HIS A 275 15.03 -2.22 -13.30
N GLY A 276 14.18 -1.21 -13.25
CA GLY A 276 14.45 0.14 -12.79
C GLY A 276 13.44 1.14 -13.32
N ALA A 277 13.64 2.40 -12.98
CA ALA A 277 12.87 3.52 -13.54
C ALA A 277 13.10 3.63 -15.07
N PRO A 278 12.15 4.25 -15.80
CA PRO A 278 12.35 4.54 -17.21
C PRO A 278 13.64 5.32 -17.45
N ASP A 279 14.30 5.05 -18.59
CA ASP A 279 15.44 5.81 -19.04
C ASP A 279 15.04 7.23 -19.53
N GLU A 280 16.01 8.00 -20.06
CA GLU A 280 15.79 9.37 -20.54
C GLU A 280 14.80 9.43 -21.73
N ASP A 281 14.63 8.32 -22.46
CA ASP A 281 13.68 8.19 -23.57
C ASP A 281 12.30 7.65 -23.10
N GLY A 282 12.12 7.42 -21.80
CA GLY A 282 10.89 6.89 -21.21
C GLY A 282 10.72 5.39 -21.42
N ARG A 283 11.80 4.62 -21.65
CA ARG A 283 11.76 3.19 -21.86
C ARG A 283 12.02 2.45 -20.56
N ALA A 284 11.22 1.43 -20.24
CA ALA A 284 11.42 0.60 -19.05
C ALA A 284 11.46 -0.90 -19.40
N GLU A 285 12.39 -1.62 -18.79
CA GLU A 285 12.51 -3.06 -18.94
C GLU A 285 11.60 -3.78 -17.96
N VAL A 286 10.86 -4.80 -18.45
CA VAL A 286 9.99 -5.63 -17.63
C VAL A 286 10.50 -7.05 -17.53
N GLY A 287 10.37 -7.65 -16.33
CA GLY A 287 10.66 -9.05 -16.08
C GLY A 287 9.58 -9.71 -15.23
N TYR A 288 9.48 -11.04 -15.31
CA TYR A 288 8.50 -11.79 -14.53
C TYR A 288 8.91 -13.25 -14.35
N ASP A 289 8.39 -13.86 -13.31
CA ASP A 289 8.39 -15.29 -13.09
C ASP A 289 7.07 -15.79 -12.50
N LEU A 290 6.83 -17.09 -12.60
CA LEU A 290 5.75 -17.78 -11.91
C LEU A 290 6.29 -19.05 -11.26
N VAL A 291 5.74 -19.36 -10.10
CA VAL A 291 5.89 -20.70 -9.50
C VAL A 291 5.38 -21.76 -10.46
N GLU A 292 5.94 -22.95 -10.41
CA GLU A 292 5.61 -24.02 -11.39
C GLU A 292 4.13 -24.39 -11.39
N SER A 293 3.53 -24.51 -10.19
CA SER A 293 2.13 -24.85 -10.01
C SER A 293 1.15 -23.84 -10.60
N ALA A 294 1.58 -22.59 -10.83
CA ALA A 294 0.76 -21.51 -11.39
C ALA A 294 0.90 -21.35 -12.91
N ARG A 295 1.86 -22.04 -13.53
CA ARG A 295 2.09 -21.96 -14.97
C ARG A 295 0.93 -22.60 -15.78
N GLY A 296 0.78 -22.22 -17.03
CA GLY A 296 -0.29 -22.72 -17.91
C GLY A 296 -1.67 -22.08 -17.70
N ASN A 297 -1.89 -21.30 -16.62
CA ASN A 297 -3.17 -20.68 -16.30
C ASN A 297 -3.38 -19.30 -16.94
N GLY A 298 -2.39 -18.78 -17.67
CA GLY A 298 -2.46 -17.47 -18.31
C GLY A 298 -2.20 -16.28 -17.37
N TYR A 299 -1.82 -16.51 -16.12
CA TYR A 299 -1.57 -15.45 -15.14
C TYR A 299 -0.47 -14.47 -15.56
N ALA A 300 0.66 -14.97 -16.11
CA ALA A 300 1.74 -14.09 -16.55
C ALA A 300 1.28 -13.13 -17.66
N ALA A 301 0.53 -13.60 -18.65
CA ALA A 301 0.04 -12.76 -19.74
C ALA A 301 -1.01 -11.74 -19.25
N GLU A 302 -1.87 -12.13 -18.32
CA GLU A 302 -2.83 -11.23 -17.68
C GLU A 302 -2.11 -10.13 -16.88
N ALA A 303 -1.19 -10.53 -16.01
CA ALA A 303 -0.42 -9.61 -15.20
C ALA A 303 0.40 -8.64 -16.05
N LEU A 304 1.08 -9.15 -17.09
CA LEU A 304 1.91 -8.33 -17.98
C LEU A 304 1.06 -7.30 -18.75
N ARG A 305 -0.10 -7.69 -19.30
CA ARG A 305 -1.01 -6.73 -19.92
C ARG A 305 -1.46 -5.64 -18.96
N THR A 306 -1.83 -6.04 -17.76
CA THR A 306 -2.32 -5.12 -16.72
C THR A 306 -1.23 -4.14 -16.28
N LEU A 307 -0.02 -4.65 -15.98
CA LEU A 307 1.10 -3.80 -15.57
C LEU A 307 1.55 -2.89 -16.72
N SER A 308 1.59 -3.40 -17.95
CA SER A 308 1.95 -2.61 -19.12
C SER A 308 0.96 -1.49 -19.41
N ALA A 309 -0.34 -1.78 -19.37
CA ALA A 309 -1.37 -0.76 -19.55
C ALA A 309 -1.30 0.33 -18.46
N TRP A 310 -1.07 -0.09 -17.21
CA TRP A 310 -0.85 0.86 -16.12
C TRP A 310 0.40 1.70 -16.33
N ALA A 311 1.54 1.11 -16.71
CA ALA A 311 2.78 1.83 -16.91
C ALA A 311 2.69 2.82 -18.09
N LEU A 312 2.15 2.39 -19.23
CA LEU A 312 1.99 3.23 -20.43
C LEU A 312 0.91 4.34 -20.28
N SER A 313 0.08 4.29 -19.23
CA SER A 313 -0.82 5.40 -18.88
C SER A 313 -0.12 6.54 -18.15
N ARG A 314 1.16 6.42 -17.85
CA ARG A 314 1.96 7.43 -17.14
C ARG A 314 2.70 8.31 -18.13
N ASP A 315 2.85 9.58 -17.79
CA ASP A 315 3.50 10.57 -18.65
C ASP A 315 5.01 10.33 -18.82
N ASP A 316 5.62 9.56 -17.91
CA ASP A 316 7.07 9.27 -17.89
C ASP A 316 7.42 7.92 -18.55
N VAL A 317 6.47 7.22 -19.19
CA VAL A 317 6.69 5.95 -19.89
C VAL A 317 6.22 6.04 -21.33
N THR A 318 7.12 5.85 -22.27
CA THR A 318 6.83 5.85 -23.72
C THR A 318 6.77 4.44 -24.30
N SER A 319 7.58 3.52 -23.78
CA SER A 319 7.59 2.12 -24.20
C SER A 319 8.11 1.19 -23.10
N LEU A 320 7.72 -0.07 -23.22
CA LEU A 320 8.21 -1.17 -22.41
C LEU A 320 8.96 -2.16 -23.29
N PHE A 321 10.05 -2.70 -22.76
CA PHE A 321 10.79 -3.76 -23.45
C PHE A 321 11.10 -4.94 -22.52
N ALA A 322 11.37 -6.08 -23.12
CA ALA A 322 11.80 -7.27 -22.40
C ALA A 322 12.80 -8.05 -23.26
N THR A 323 13.80 -8.64 -22.62
CA THR A 323 14.71 -9.59 -23.23
C THR A 323 14.34 -11.02 -22.83
N VAL A 324 14.44 -11.97 -23.75
CA VAL A 324 14.08 -13.37 -23.50
C VAL A 324 15.00 -14.30 -24.28
N ASP A 325 15.41 -15.38 -23.64
CA ASP A 325 16.23 -16.41 -24.28
C ASP A 325 15.50 -17.04 -25.47
N ARG A 326 16.21 -17.31 -26.55
CA ARG A 326 15.66 -17.93 -27.77
C ARG A 326 15.00 -19.28 -27.52
N VAL A 327 15.46 -20.01 -26.51
CA VAL A 327 14.91 -21.31 -26.12
C VAL A 327 13.70 -21.21 -25.21
N ASN A 328 13.41 -20.01 -24.63
CA ASN A 328 12.29 -19.81 -23.70
C ASN A 328 10.97 -19.50 -24.44
N ALA A 329 10.48 -20.47 -25.18
CA ALA A 329 9.22 -20.37 -25.95
C ALA A 329 8.00 -19.99 -25.05
N PRO A 330 7.87 -20.46 -23.79
CA PRO A 330 6.80 -20.02 -22.91
C PRO A 330 6.81 -18.51 -22.66
N SER A 331 7.95 -17.91 -22.36
CA SER A 331 8.07 -16.45 -22.12
C SER A 331 7.77 -15.66 -23.42
N GLN A 332 8.26 -16.10 -24.57
CA GLN A 332 7.94 -15.50 -25.87
C GLN A 332 6.42 -15.49 -26.14
N SER A 333 5.74 -16.58 -25.80
CA SER A 333 4.27 -16.65 -25.90
C SER A 333 3.55 -15.69 -24.96
N VAL A 334 4.06 -15.49 -23.74
CA VAL A 334 3.51 -14.53 -22.78
C VAL A 334 3.64 -13.11 -23.33
N LEU A 335 4.83 -12.73 -23.79
CA LEU A 335 5.09 -11.40 -24.38
C LEU A 335 4.17 -11.12 -25.57
N SER A 336 4.07 -12.05 -26.51
CA SER A 336 3.20 -11.90 -27.68
C SER A 336 1.72 -11.76 -27.29
N ARG A 337 1.23 -12.54 -26.32
CA ARG A 337 -0.14 -12.46 -25.80
C ARG A 337 -0.41 -11.16 -25.03
N ALA A 338 0.62 -10.56 -24.48
CA ALA A 338 0.53 -9.27 -23.81
C ALA A 338 0.64 -8.07 -24.77
N GLY A 339 0.84 -8.32 -26.07
CA GLY A 339 0.89 -7.29 -27.10
C GLY A 339 2.30 -6.82 -27.47
N PHE A 340 3.34 -7.41 -26.90
CA PHE A 340 4.72 -7.09 -27.26
C PHE A 340 5.07 -7.66 -28.63
N THR A 341 5.80 -6.90 -29.44
CA THR A 341 6.31 -7.29 -30.74
C THR A 341 7.82 -7.49 -30.67
N ARG A 342 8.32 -8.52 -31.35
CA ARG A 342 9.76 -8.75 -31.47
C ARG A 342 10.38 -7.69 -32.38
N VAL A 343 11.38 -6.94 -31.89
CA VAL A 343 11.96 -5.80 -32.60
C VAL A 343 13.37 -6.05 -33.11
N SER A 344 14.16 -6.89 -32.44
CA SER A 344 15.52 -7.23 -32.89
C SER A 344 15.99 -8.53 -32.23
N GLU A 345 17.11 -9.05 -32.74
CA GLU A 345 17.96 -9.92 -31.96
C GLU A 345 18.75 -9.01 -31.00
N ALA A 346 18.65 -9.24 -29.67
CA ALA A 346 19.46 -8.52 -28.72
C ALA A 346 20.92 -8.96 -28.90
N GLY A 347 21.73 -8.14 -29.55
CA GLY A 347 23.14 -8.40 -29.83
C GLY A 347 23.92 -7.11 -29.95
N GLY A 348 24.54 -6.68 -28.83
CA GLY A 348 25.81 -5.93 -28.89
C GLY A 348 26.96 -6.94 -29.03
N GLU A 349 28.11 -6.51 -29.57
CA GLU A 349 29.34 -7.27 -29.74
C GLU A 349 29.89 -7.81 -28.38
N GLY A 350 29.36 -8.92 -27.90
CA GLY A 350 29.77 -9.64 -26.68
C GLY A 350 28.98 -10.91 -26.58
N GLU A 351 29.62 -12.00 -26.62
CA GLU A 351 29.39 -13.44 -26.44
C GLU A 351 27.97 -14.05 -26.24
N ASP A 352 26.86 -13.28 -26.21
CA ASP A 352 25.50 -13.79 -25.92
C ASP A 352 24.46 -13.43 -27.00
N GLY A 353 24.71 -13.80 -28.25
CA GLY A 353 23.72 -13.73 -29.34
C GLY A 353 22.52 -14.68 -29.21
N GLU A 354 22.05 -14.97 -27.99
CA GLU A 354 21.03 -15.97 -27.68
C GLU A 354 19.68 -15.38 -27.23
N GLN A 355 19.47 -14.07 -27.24
CA GLN A 355 18.24 -13.45 -26.76
C GLN A 355 17.47 -12.73 -27.88
N TYR A 356 16.14 -12.67 -27.72
CA TYR A 356 15.25 -11.81 -28.50
C TYR A 356 14.82 -10.62 -27.68
N ALA A 357 14.76 -9.44 -28.29
CA ALA A 357 14.17 -8.24 -27.70
C ALA A 357 12.73 -8.06 -28.18
N TYR A 358 11.84 -7.74 -27.26
CA TYR A 358 10.44 -7.44 -27.47
C TYR A 358 10.12 -6.05 -26.98
N GLU A 359 9.24 -5.33 -27.68
CA GLU A 359 8.82 -3.97 -27.31
C GLU A 359 7.30 -3.83 -27.37
N LEU A 360 6.74 -3.02 -26.47
CA LEU A 360 5.38 -2.54 -26.46
C LEU A 360 5.40 -1.02 -26.33
N ARG A 361 4.72 -0.32 -27.24
CA ARG A 361 4.58 1.15 -27.21
C ARG A 361 3.17 1.53 -26.81
N GLY A 362 3.05 2.69 -26.16
CA GLY A 362 1.80 3.30 -25.76
C GLY A 362 1.01 3.90 -26.91
#